data_1fb3f5e958caff6fa550a8538aecc80d
#
_entry.id   1fb3f5e958caff6fa550a8538aecc80d
#
_cell.length_a   1.000
_cell.length_b   1.000
_cell.length_c   1.000
_cell.angle_alpha   90.00
_cell.angle_beta   90.00
_cell.angle_gamma   90.00
#
_symmetry.space_group_name_H-M   'P 1'
#
loop_
_entity.id
_entity.type
_entity.pdbx_description
1 polymer ?
#
loop_
_entity_poly.entity_id
_entity_poly.type
_entity_poly.pdbx_seq_one_letter_code
_entity_poly.pdbx_strand_id
1 'polypeptide(L)'
;MNNQEELIETEYNRAVNLWNETYSECKLVDSKGKPLSVEPMFDICLDIFASKCKKVLDFGCGTGDIIFQCYEFGNTGYGLGVDVSETGINYATKMAKINNYDNLEFKVGNISALDSYEDGSFDGIILSNVLDVMPKNIAAETFSKLTRLIPKGGLMFVKLNPYYE
;
A
#
# COMPACT_ATOMS: atom_id res chain seq x y z
N MET A 1 20.97 -20.42 -10.47
CA MET A 1 19.57 -19.98 -10.42
C MET A 1 18.76 -20.86 -11.34
N ASN A 2 17.60 -21.29 -10.91
CA ASN A 2 16.70 -22.12 -11.71
C ASN A 2 15.90 -21.15 -12.65
N ASN A 3 15.49 -21.62 -13.84
CA ASN A 3 14.72 -20.81 -14.80
C ASN A 3 13.51 -20.06 -14.21
N GLN A 4 12.93 -20.59 -13.14
CA GLN A 4 11.79 -20.01 -12.46
C GLN A 4 12.18 -18.83 -11.57
N GLU A 5 13.32 -18.88 -10.90
CA GLU A 5 13.88 -17.79 -10.08
C GLU A 5 14.27 -16.60 -10.97
N GLU A 6 14.89 -16.87 -12.12
CA GLU A 6 15.27 -15.86 -13.10
C GLU A 6 14.04 -15.15 -13.71
N LEU A 7 12.97 -15.90 -13.96
CA LEU A 7 11.72 -15.31 -14.46
C LEU A 7 11.06 -14.41 -13.41
N ILE A 8 11.00 -14.84 -12.15
CA ILE A 8 10.44 -14.05 -11.04
C ILE A 8 11.22 -12.74 -10.85
N GLU A 9 12.57 -12.82 -10.87
CA GLU A 9 13.42 -11.64 -10.76
C GLU A 9 13.22 -10.67 -11.93
N THR A 10 13.07 -11.20 -13.15
CA THR A 10 12.80 -10.39 -14.35
C THR A 10 11.47 -9.66 -14.26
N GLU A 11 10.40 -10.35 -13.85
CA GLU A 11 9.07 -9.74 -13.68
C GLU A 11 9.05 -8.72 -12.53
N TYR A 12 9.76 -9.00 -11.45
CA TYR A 12 9.93 -8.04 -10.35
C TYR A 12 10.62 -6.76 -10.83
N ASN A 13 11.76 -6.87 -11.51
CA ASN A 13 12.49 -5.72 -12.03
C ASN A 13 11.68 -4.92 -13.04
N ARG A 14 10.88 -5.59 -13.87
CA ARG A 14 9.95 -4.95 -14.80
C ARG A 14 8.88 -4.15 -14.08
N ALA A 15 8.30 -4.70 -13.02
CA ALA A 15 7.31 -3.99 -12.19
C ALA A 15 7.93 -2.77 -11.50
N VAL A 16 9.13 -2.90 -10.92
CA VAL A 16 9.86 -1.79 -10.29
C VAL A 16 10.09 -0.64 -11.28
N ASN A 17 10.56 -0.95 -12.50
CA ASN A 17 10.82 0.06 -13.52
C ASN A 17 9.53 0.75 -13.97
N LEU A 18 8.46 -0.02 -14.22
CA LEU A 18 7.16 0.51 -14.61
C LEU A 18 6.62 1.50 -13.58
N TRP A 19 6.62 1.14 -12.30
CA TRP A 19 6.07 1.98 -11.24
C TRP A 19 6.96 3.19 -10.94
N ASN A 20 8.29 3.04 -11.02
CA ASN A 20 9.20 4.18 -10.91
C ASN A 20 8.95 5.21 -12.03
N GLU A 21 8.76 4.76 -13.26
CA GLU A 21 8.42 5.63 -14.38
C GLU A 21 7.04 6.29 -14.19
N THR A 22 6.03 5.51 -13.81
CA THR A 22 4.68 5.99 -13.54
C THR A 22 4.65 7.12 -12.51
N TYR A 23 5.40 6.99 -11.40
CA TYR A 23 5.40 8.00 -10.35
C TYR A 23 6.41 9.13 -10.58
N SER A 24 7.28 9.06 -11.58
CA SER A 24 8.29 10.09 -11.85
C SER A 24 7.69 11.45 -12.26
N GLU A 25 6.50 11.43 -12.83
CA GLU A 25 5.79 12.65 -13.27
C GLU A 25 4.88 13.25 -12.19
N CYS A 26 4.73 12.57 -11.03
CA CYS A 26 3.90 13.06 -9.94
C CYS A 26 4.50 14.34 -9.33
N LYS A 27 3.69 15.41 -9.30
CA LYS A 27 4.08 16.68 -8.70
C LYS A 27 3.63 16.72 -7.26
N LEU A 28 4.50 17.22 -6.38
CA LEU A 28 4.14 17.48 -4.99
C LEU A 28 3.04 18.55 -4.93
N VAL A 29 1.95 18.23 -4.27
CA VAL A 29 0.81 19.13 -4.10
C VAL A 29 0.39 19.16 -2.63
N ASP A 30 -0.06 20.31 -2.17
CA ASP A 30 -0.71 20.40 -0.87
C ASP A 30 -2.07 19.69 -0.93
N SER A 31 -2.14 18.51 -0.33
CA SER A 31 -3.36 17.68 -0.27
C SER A 31 -4.08 17.78 1.08
N LYS A 32 -3.53 18.50 2.05
CA LYS A 32 -4.10 18.65 3.39
C LYS A 32 -5.51 19.22 3.35
N GLY A 33 -6.44 18.60 4.05
CA GLY A 33 -7.85 18.98 4.06
C GLY A 33 -8.63 18.67 2.78
N LYS A 34 -8.02 17.97 1.82
CA LYS A 34 -8.67 17.58 0.57
C LYS A 34 -8.91 16.08 0.56
N PRO A 35 -10.14 15.61 0.84
CA PRO A 35 -10.42 14.19 0.84
C PRO A 35 -10.21 13.58 -0.54
N LEU A 36 -9.68 12.36 -0.54
CA LEU A 36 -9.60 11.54 -1.74
C LEU A 36 -11.02 11.20 -2.22
N SER A 37 -11.27 11.37 -3.50
CA SER A 37 -12.52 10.97 -4.14
C SER A 37 -12.21 10.15 -5.38
N VAL A 38 -12.48 8.86 -5.31
CA VAL A 38 -12.21 7.88 -6.37
C VAL A 38 -13.53 7.49 -7.03
N GLU A 39 -14.40 6.86 -6.25
CA GLU A 39 -15.76 6.49 -6.68
C GLU A 39 -16.60 6.16 -5.43
N PRO A 40 -17.95 6.31 -5.48
CA PRO A 40 -18.77 6.32 -4.27
C PRO A 40 -18.63 5.09 -3.37
N MET A 41 -18.54 3.88 -3.94
CA MET A 41 -18.44 2.66 -3.14
C MET A 41 -17.05 2.52 -2.51
N PHE A 42 -16.00 2.85 -3.26
CA PHE A 42 -14.64 2.88 -2.74
C PHE A 42 -14.51 3.84 -1.57
N ASP A 43 -15.01 5.08 -1.75
CA ASP A 43 -14.92 6.14 -0.75
C ASP A 43 -15.65 5.73 0.54
N ILE A 44 -16.88 5.21 0.44
CA ILE A 44 -17.65 4.71 1.60
C ILE A 44 -16.92 3.57 2.32
N CYS A 45 -16.42 2.57 1.58
CA CYS A 45 -15.71 1.44 2.18
C CYS A 45 -14.41 1.88 2.85
N LEU A 46 -13.69 2.82 2.23
CA LEU A 46 -12.45 3.38 2.80
C LEU A 46 -12.73 4.16 4.08
N ASP A 47 -13.78 4.97 4.14
CA ASP A 47 -14.19 5.70 5.34
C ASP A 47 -14.55 4.76 6.48
N ILE A 48 -15.29 3.66 6.19
CA ILE A 48 -15.62 2.64 7.19
C ILE A 48 -14.33 1.99 7.72
N PHE A 49 -13.40 1.61 6.84
CA PHE A 49 -12.12 1.03 7.20
C PHE A 49 -11.31 2.00 8.07
N ALA A 50 -11.10 3.24 7.58
CA ALA A 50 -10.31 4.26 8.23
C ALA A 50 -10.86 4.66 9.60
N SER A 51 -12.18 4.64 9.78
CA SER A 51 -12.83 4.94 11.07
C SER A 51 -12.55 3.90 12.15
N LYS A 52 -12.17 2.67 11.80
CA LYS A 52 -12.00 1.53 12.70
C LYS A 52 -10.54 1.15 12.95
N CYS A 53 -9.64 1.46 12.02
CA CYS A 53 -8.26 1.01 12.08
C CYS A 53 -7.33 2.11 12.59
N LYS A 54 -6.50 1.76 13.60
CA LYS A 54 -5.56 2.68 14.24
C LYS A 54 -4.12 2.46 13.81
N LYS A 55 -3.76 1.23 13.43
CA LYS A 55 -2.42 0.85 13.01
C LYS A 55 -2.50 0.18 11.65
N VAL A 56 -2.26 0.96 10.62
CA VAL A 56 -2.55 0.59 9.22
C VAL A 56 -1.28 0.28 8.45
N LEU A 57 -1.29 -0.84 7.72
CA LEU A 57 -0.33 -1.16 6.67
C LEU A 57 -0.99 -0.92 5.30
N ASP A 58 -0.36 -0.11 4.47
CA ASP A 58 -0.70 0.05 3.05
C ASP A 58 0.37 -0.64 2.20
N PHE A 59 0.07 -1.85 1.74
CA PHE A 59 1.00 -2.65 0.94
C PHE A 59 0.75 -2.44 -0.55
N GLY A 60 1.75 -1.96 -1.27
CA GLY A 60 1.62 -1.41 -2.61
C GLY A 60 1.08 0.03 -2.55
N CYS A 61 1.59 0.84 -1.63
CA CYS A 61 1.05 2.16 -1.32
C CYS A 61 1.27 3.23 -2.41
N GLY A 62 2.17 2.98 -3.37
CA GLY A 62 2.53 3.96 -4.40
C GLY A 62 2.93 5.32 -3.83
N THR A 63 2.16 6.34 -4.15
CA THR A 63 2.33 7.72 -3.67
C THR A 63 1.74 8.00 -2.29
N GLY A 64 1.08 7.01 -1.67
CA GLY A 64 0.57 7.10 -0.30
C GLY A 64 -0.81 7.73 -0.16
N ASP A 65 -1.54 7.96 -1.25
CA ASP A 65 -2.81 8.71 -1.22
C ASP A 65 -3.86 8.07 -0.30
N ILE A 66 -3.95 6.74 -0.29
CA ILE A 66 -4.96 6.03 0.50
C ILE A 66 -4.62 6.07 1.98
N ILE A 67 -3.35 5.83 2.35
CA ILE A 67 -2.94 5.90 3.76
C ILE A 67 -2.99 7.34 4.31
N PHE A 68 -2.76 8.37 3.47
CA PHE A 68 -2.97 9.77 3.85
C PHE A 68 -4.44 10.04 4.17
N GLN A 69 -5.37 9.53 3.35
CA GLN A 69 -6.80 9.61 3.61
C GLN A 69 -7.17 8.98 4.96
N CYS A 70 -6.66 7.78 5.25
CA CYS A 70 -6.92 7.09 6.51
C CYS A 70 -6.36 7.87 7.71
N TYR A 71 -5.20 8.48 7.56
CA TYR A 71 -4.54 9.25 8.63
C TYR A 71 -5.22 10.58 8.90
N GLU A 72 -5.59 11.33 7.86
CA GLU A 72 -6.15 12.67 8.01
C GLU A 72 -7.63 12.68 8.35
N PHE A 73 -8.42 11.79 7.74
CA PHE A 73 -9.87 11.78 7.86
C PHE A 73 -10.42 10.60 8.68
N GLY A 74 -9.57 9.64 9.05
CA GLY A 74 -9.93 8.46 9.85
C GLY A 74 -9.39 8.50 11.27
N ASN A 75 -9.18 7.31 11.82
CA ASN A 75 -8.64 7.10 13.18
C ASN A 75 -7.21 6.55 13.17
N THR A 76 -6.53 6.53 12.03
CA THR A 76 -5.19 5.98 11.91
C THR A 76 -4.20 6.82 12.73
N GLY A 77 -3.66 6.24 13.78
CA GLY A 77 -2.64 6.87 14.63
C GLY A 77 -1.21 6.53 14.22
N TYR A 78 -1.01 5.44 13.47
CA TYR A 78 0.24 5.01 12.89
C TYR A 78 -0.02 4.32 11.55
N GLY A 79 0.79 4.61 10.55
CA GLY A 79 0.70 3.98 9.25
C GLY A 79 2.07 3.63 8.66
N LEU A 80 2.13 2.47 8.01
CA LEU A 80 3.29 2.03 7.24
C LEU A 80 2.87 1.82 5.79
N GLY A 81 3.47 2.59 4.88
CA GLY A 81 3.39 2.35 3.43
C GLY A 81 4.58 1.53 2.95
N VAL A 82 4.33 0.49 2.16
CA VAL A 82 5.38 -0.31 1.52
C VAL A 82 5.10 -0.38 0.03
N ASP A 83 6.09 -0.07 -0.80
CA ASP A 83 6.00 -0.20 -2.25
C ASP A 83 7.35 -0.58 -2.85
N VAL A 84 7.34 -1.25 -3.99
CA VAL A 84 8.57 -1.60 -4.73
C VAL A 84 9.19 -0.41 -5.44
N SER A 85 8.41 0.66 -5.68
CA SER A 85 8.86 1.87 -6.34
C SER A 85 9.54 2.82 -5.38
N GLU A 86 10.84 3.00 -5.56
CA GLU A 86 11.59 4.03 -4.83
C GLU A 86 11.06 5.44 -5.13
N THR A 87 10.64 5.70 -6.36
CA THR A 87 10.07 6.99 -6.77
C THR A 87 8.76 7.28 -6.03
N GLY A 88 7.86 6.29 -5.94
CA GLY A 88 6.61 6.38 -5.18
C GLY A 88 6.86 6.64 -3.70
N ILE A 89 7.74 5.87 -3.08
CA ILE A 89 8.09 6.02 -1.66
C ILE A 89 8.75 7.37 -1.36
N ASN A 90 9.65 7.84 -2.22
CA ASN A 90 10.25 9.16 -2.08
C ASN A 90 9.20 10.28 -2.17
N TYR A 91 8.23 10.15 -3.07
CA TYR A 91 7.09 11.06 -3.16
C TYR A 91 6.25 11.02 -1.87
N ALA A 92 5.81 9.84 -1.44
CA ALA A 92 4.99 9.66 -0.24
C ALA A 92 5.68 10.23 1.02
N THR A 93 6.97 9.97 1.18
CA THR A 93 7.78 10.50 2.29
C THR A 93 7.83 12.03 2.30
N LYS A 94 8.03 12.66 1.13
CA LYS A 94 8.03 14.13 1.01
C LYS A 94 6.65 14.71 1.30
N MET A 95 5.59 14.08 0.80
CA MET A 95 4.21 14.50 1.04
C MET A 95 3.84 14.41 2.52
N ALA A 96 4.20 13.32 3.20
CA ALA A 96 3.98 13.18 4.63
C ALA A 96 4.68 14.30 5.42
N LYS A 97 5.91 14.64 5.06
CA LYS A 97 6.66 15.74 5.68
C LYS A 97 6.02 17.11 5.43
N ILE A 98 5.58 17.40 4.20
CA ILE A 98 4.92 18.67 3.85
C ILE A 98 3.63 18.86 4.65
N ASN A 99 2.87 17.77 4.84
CA ASN A 99 1.58 17.80 5.53
C ASN A 99 1.69 17.58 7.06
N ASN A 100 2.89 17.38 7.59
CA ASN A 100 3.16 17.06 9.01
C ASN A 100 2.44 15.77 9.48
N TYR A 101 2.52 14.71 8.69
CA TYR A 101 2.01 13.37 9.04
C TYR A 101 3.12 12.58 9.73
N ASP A 102 3.42 12.94 10.99
CA ASP A 102 4.61 12.48 11.71
C ASP A 102 4.63 10.97 12.04
N ASN A 103 3.46 10.33 12.07
CA ASN A 103 3.33 8.91 12.38
C ASN A 103 3.13 8.03 11.13
N LEU A 104 3.45 8.54 9.95
CA LEU A 104 3.48 7.76 8.72
C LEU A 104 4.91 7.45 8.33
N GLU A 105 5.19 6.16 8.15
CA GLU A 105 6.46 5.65 7.67
C GLU A 105 6.31 5.03 6.28
N PHE A 106 7.36 5.13 5.46
CA PHE A 106 7.36 4.57 4.11
C PHE A 106 8.65 3.79 3.86
N LYS A 107 8.50 2.59 3.27
CA LYS A 107 9.63 1.69 2.98
C LYS A 107 9.58 1.19 1.55
N VAL A 108 10.71 1.26 0.87
CA VAL A 108 10.90 0.56 -0.41
C VAL A 108 11.07 -0.92 -0.14
N GLY A 109 10.29 -1.76 -0.81
CA GLY A 109 10.44 -3.20 -0.70
C GLY A 109 9.22 -3.99 -1.17
N ASN A 110 9.39 -5.30 -1.18
CA ASN A 110 8.35 -6.28 -1.39
C ASN A 110 7.88 -6.85 -0.04
N ILE A 111 7.19 -8.00 -0.08
CA ILE A 111 6.65 -8.65 1.12
C ILE A 111 7.72 -9.00 2.19
N SER A 112 8.99 -9.19 1.78
CA SER A 112 10.09 -9.47 2.72
C SER A 112 10.46 -8.25 3.59
N ALA A 113 10.10 -7.03 3.19
CA ALA A 113 10.26 -5.84 4.02
C ALA A 113 9.46 -5.91 5.33
N LEU A 114 8.53 -6.86 5.43
CA LEU A 114 7.63 -7.09 6.56
C LEU A 114 8.04 -8.29 7.43
N ASP A 115 9.12 -8.99 7.12
CA ASP A 115 9.53 -10.20 7.85
C ASP A 115 9.88 -9.94 9.33
N SER A 116 10.29 -8.72 9.68
CA SER A 116 10.60 -8.33 11.05
C SER A 116 9.39 -7.95 11.91
N TYR A 117 8.20 -7.82 11.30
CA TYR A 117 6.98 -7.48 12.03
C TYR A 117 6.36 -8.73 12.64
N GLU A 118 5.89 -8.60 13.88
CA GLU A 118 5.21 -9.67 14.61
C GLU A 118 3.80 -9.94 14.06
N ASP A 119 3.26 -11.11 14.36
CA ASP A 119 1.88 -11.47 14.06
C ASP A 119 0.91 -10.49 14.71
N GLY A 120 -0.10 -10.05 13.93
CA GLY A 120 -1.08 -9.09 14.42
C GLY A 120 -0.57 -7.67 14.61
N SER A 121 0.54 -7.29 13.95
CA SER A 121 1.15 -5.95 14.07
C SER A 121 0.27 -4.80 13.59
N PHE A 122 -0.70 -5.06 12.71
CA PHE A 122 -1.58 -4.04 12.11
C PHE A 122 -3.05 -4.44 12.26
N ASP A 123 -3.90 -3.54 12.76
CA ASP A 123 -5.34 -3.78 12.83
C ASP A 123 -6.09 -3.47 11.53
N GLY A 124 -5.40 -2.82 10.59
CA GLY A 124 -5.88 -2.58 9.23
C GLY A 124 -4.81 -2.83 8.18
N ILE A 125 -5.16 -3.51 7.07
CA ILE A 125 -4.29 -3.71 5.91
C ILE A 125 -5.01 -3.25 4.65
N ILE A 126 -4.34 -2.43 3.86
CA ILE A 126 -4.81 -1.93 2.56
C ILE A 126 -4.10 -2.68 1.45
N LEU A 127 -4.85 -3.17 0.47
CA LEU A 127 -4.41 -3.82 -0.76
C LEU A 127 -5.21 -3.24 -1.94
N SER A 128 -4.74 -2.13 -2.49
CA SER A 128 -5.44 -1.46 -3.60
C SER A 128 -4.66 -1.61 -4.91
N ASN A 129 -5.21 -2.38 -5.85
CA ASN A 129 -4.61 -2.65 -7.17
C ASN A 129 -3.19 -3.24 -7.08
N VAL A 130 -2.93 -4.12 -6.15
CA VAL A 130 -1.62 -4.72 -5.94
C VAL A 130 -1.61 -6.22 -6.23
N LEU A 131 -2.61 -6.96 -5.77
CA LEU A 131 -2.66 -8.42 -5.98
C LEU A 131 -2.99 -8.81 -7.43
N ASP A 132 -3.77 -7.99 -8.12
CA ASP A 132 -4.21 -8.20 -9.49
C ASP A 132 -3.13 -7.89 -10.55
N VAL A 133 -2.07 -7.17 -10.16
CA VAL A 133 -0.92 -6.87 -11.03
C VAL A 133 0.26 -7.82 -10.80
N MET A 134 0.14 -8.76 -9.88
CA MET A 134 1.16 -9.78 -9.59
C MET A 134 0.85 -11.11 -10.31
N PRO A 135 1.87 -11.93 -10.60
CA PRO A 135 1.65 -13.35 -10.94
C PRO A 135 0.85 -14.05 -9.84
N LYS A 136 -0.10 -14.92 -10.22
CA LYS A 136 -1.06 -15.53 -9.28
C LYS A 136 -0.42 -16.24 -8.08
N ASN A 137 0.69 -16.95 -8.30
CA ASN A 137 1.42 -17.62 -7.23
C ASN A 137 2.07 -16.63 -6.25
N ILE A 138 2.62 -15.53 -6.75
CA ILE A 138 3.21 -14.48 -5.92
C ILE A 138 2.10 -13.73 -5.15
N ALA A 139 0.98 -13.41 -5.79
CA ALA A 139 -0.17 -12.80 -5.13
C ALA A 139 -0.70 -13.65 -3.98
N ALA A 140 -0.84 -14.99 -4.19
CA ALA A 140 -1.30 -15.91 -3.17
C ALA A 140 -0.32 -16.00 -1.98
N GLU A 141 0.99 -16.08 -2.24
CA GLU A 141 2.01 -16.09 -1.19
C GLU A 141 2.03 -14.76 -0.42
N THR A 142 1.99 -13.63 -1.13
CA THR A 142 1.94 -12.29 -0.56
C THR A 142 0.72 -12.14 0.36
N PHE A 143 -0.45 -12.52 -0.13
CA PHE A 143 -1.69 -12.47 0.66
C PHE A 143 -1.60 -13.34 1.92
N SER A 144 -1.07 -14.57 1.80
CA SER A 144 -0.86 -15.47 2.94
C SER A 144 0.07 -14.86 4.00
N LYS A 145 1.16 -14.22 3.59
CA LYS A 145 2.09 -13.55 4.51
C LYS A 145 1.45 -12.32 5.18
N LEU A 146 0.63 -11.56 4.45
CA LEU A 146 -0.08 -10.40 5.00
C LEU A 146 -1.15 -10.79 6.03
N THR A 147 -1.83 -11.93 5.85
CA THR A 147 -2.83 -12.39 6.82
C THR A 147 -2.26 -12.67 8.20
N ARG A 148 -0.98 -13.00 8.31
CA ARG A 148 -0.27 -13.15 9.58
C ARG A 148 -0.22 -11.84 10.38
N LEU A 149 -0.08 -10.72 9.67
CA LEU A 149 0.13 -9.41 10.27
C LEU A 149 -1.16 -8.77 10.82
N ILE A 150 -2.32 -9.36 10.52
CA ILE A 150 -3.60 -8.85 10.98
C ILE A 150 -4.13 -9.70 12.15
N PRO A 151 -4.54 -9.10 13.29
CA PRO A 151 -5.09 -9.83 14.42
C PRO A 151 -6.52 -10.27 14.13
N LYS A 152 -7.04 -11.18 14.97
CA LYS A 152 -8.46 -11.53 14.93
C LYS A 152 -9.33 -10.29 15.15
N GLY A 153 -10.22 -10.02 14.20
CA GLY A 153 -11.11 -8.85 14.21
C GLY A 153 -10.53 -7.61 13.54
N GLY A 154 -9.30 -7.66 13.05
CA GLY A 154 -8.76 -6.63 12.17
C GLY A 154 -9.43 -6.63 10.79
N LEU A 155 -9.22 -5.59 10.01
CA LEU A 155 -9.86 -5.36 8.71
C LEU A 155 -8.87 -5.35 7.56
N MET A 156 -9.27 -5.91 6.44
CA MET A 156 -8.57 -5.72 5.17
C MET A 156 -9.45 -4.89 4.22
N PHE A 157 -8.86 -3.84 3.65
CA PHE A 157 -9.44 -3.09 2.54
C PHE A 157 -8.79 -3.60 1.25
N VAL A 158 -9.57 -4.31 0.42
CA VAL A 158 -9.05 -4.90 -0.83
C VAL A 158 -9.81 -4.32 -2.00
N LYS A 159 -9.09 -3.71 -2.93
CA LYS A 159 -9.60 -3.23 -4.22
C LYS A 159 -8.80 -3.87 -5.33
N LEU A 160 -9.48 -4.43 -6.30
CA LEU A 160 -8.91 -5.04 -7.51
C LEU A 160 -9.43 -4.31 -8.73
N ASN A 161 -8.64 -4.27 -9.80
CA ASN A 161 -9.14 -3.79 -11.10
C ASN A 161 -10.13 -4.80 -11.68
N PRO A 162 -11.16 -4.35 -12.41
CA PRO A 162 -12.05 -5.27 -13.09
C PRO A 162 -11.28 -6.06 -14.14
N TYR A 163 -11.50 -7.39 -14.16
CA TYR A 163 -10.96 -8.25 -15.20
C TYR A 163 -11.86 -8.07 -16.44
N TYR A 164 -11.27 -7.55 -17.50
CA TYR A 164 -11.90 -7.59 -18.83
C TYR A 164 -11.30 -8.79 -19.57
N GLU A 165 -12.14 -9.80 -19.90
CA GLU A 165 -11.78 -10.88 -20.82
C GLU A 165 -11.70 -10.37 -22.26
#